data_ca7d5a83c2f22ad090f6a97bd146f0f1
#
_entry.id   ca7d5a83c2f22ad090f6a97bd146f0f1
#
_cell.length_a   1.000
_cell.length_b   1.000
_cell.length_c   1.000
_cell.angle_alpha   90.00
_cell.angle_beta   90.00
_cell.angle_gamma   90.00
#
_symmetry.space_group_name_H-M   'P 1'
#
loop_
_entity.id
_entity.type
_entity.pdbx_description
1 polymer ?
#
loop_
_entity_poly.entity_id
_entity_poly.type
_entity_poly.pdbx_seq_one_letter_code
_entity_poly.pdbx_strand_id
1 'polypeptide(L)'
;MSWYAVGAAAIGLLGSSASSSAAKKQTQAAQQQIAEQRRQYDLTRADQAPFMQTGVAGNERLRQLLGLDAGYGGADAGSLTRRFSDTDLQADPVYQNAMRLGLQEGTAGINARAIAGGGYDSGATLKALTRFGTDYGATKGNEAYNRYITDQGNIYNRLAGVSGAGQTALGQVGAAGQNMMSGVSEALGAAGNARAAGIVGGANAWGNAATQGINAYQNQQQNETLRRLLAAYGGGGGSITPAYDYSFDR
;
A
#
# COMPACT_ATOMS: atom_id res chain seq x y z
N MET A 1 14.96 53.85 39.26
CA MET A 1 14.38 53.06 38.18
C MET A 1 14.29 51.63 38.64
N SER A 2 13.07 51.16 38.86
CA SER A 2 12.82 49.94 39.62
C SER A 2 13.06 48.66 38.79
N TRP A 3 13.85 47.75 39.30
CA TRP A 3 14.14 46.41 38.79
C TRP A 3 12.90 45.54 38.63
N TYR A 4 11.77 45.90 39.22
CA TYR A 4 10.53 45.14 39.18
C TYR A 4 9.82 45.15 37.79
N ALA A 5 9.98 46.21 36.99
CA ALA A 5 9.39 46.30 35.66
C ALA A 5 10.09 45.40 34.64
N VAL A 6 11.39 45.11 34.84
CA VAL A 6 12.17 44.24 33.98
C VAL A 6 11.82 42.74 34.19
N GLY A 7 11.46 42.37 35.44
CA GLY A 7 11.11 40.99 35.77
C GLY A 7 9.78 40.52 35.15
N ALA A 8 8.76 41.37 35.11
CA ALA A 8 7.45 41.02 34.56
C ALA A 8 7.48 40.84 33.02
N ALA A 9 8.26 41.68 32.33
CA ALA A 9 8.47 41.57 30.90
C ALA A 9 9.29 40.32 30.54
N ALA A 10 10.25 39.92 31.35
CA ALA A 10 11.06 38.73 31.17
C ALA A 10 10.24 37.43 31.32
N ILE A 11 9.30 37.37 32.25
CA ILE A 11 8.42 36.19 32.45
C ILE A 11 7.45 36.03 31.24
N GLY A 12 6.89 37.11 30.71
CA GLY A 12 6.05 37.09 29.54
C GLY A 12 6.79 36.66 28.26
N LEU A 13 8.03 37.09 28.08
CA LEU A 13 8.90 36.71 26.97
C LEU A 13 9.34 35.25 27.06
N LEU A 14 9.62 34.74 28.25
CA LEU A 14 9.97 33.32 28.43
C LEU A 14 8.78 32.40 28.17
N GLY A 15 7.57 32.78 28.54
CA GLY A 15 6.34 32.03 28.25
C GLY A 15 6.01 31.96 26.75
N SER A 16 6.18 33.07 26.03
CA SER A 16 5.93 33.14 24.58
C SER A 16 6.99 32.39 23.78
N SER A 17 8.26 32.40 24.20
CA SER A 17 9.32 31.63 23.54
C SER A 17 9.19 30.12 23.77
N ALA A 18 8.72 29.70 24.93
CA ALA A 18 8.48 28.30 25.24
C ALA A 18 7.33 27.70 24.39
N SER A 19 6.21 28.44 24.28
CA SER A 19 5.07 28.01 23.45
C SER A 19 5.40 27.96 21.95
N SER A 20 6.16 28.91 21.43
CA SER A 20 6.62 28.94 20.04
C SER A 20 7.65 27.82 19.74
N SER A 21 8.51 27.50 20.69
CA SER A 21 9.49 26.42 20.57
C SER A 21 8.82 25.05 20.59
N ALA A 22 7.79 24.85 21.43
CA ALA A 22 6.99 23.63 21.45
C ALA A 22 6.24 23.45 20.13
N ALA A 23 5.61 24.51 19.60
CA ALA A 23 4.91 24.48 18.31
C ALA A 23 5.86 24.14 17.14
N LYS A 24 7.08 24.68 17.15
CA LYS A 24 8.12 24.34 16.14
C LYS A 24 8.52 22.86 16.21
N LYS A 25 8.79 22.33 17.40
CA LYS A 25 9.14 20.90 17.58
C LYS A 25 8.02 19.99 17.11
N GLN A 26 6.77 20.33 17.41
CA GLN A 26 5.61 19.55 16.99
C GLN A 26 5.39 19.59 15.48
N THR A 27 5.64 20.74 14.85
CA THR A 27 5.61 20.85 13.37
C THR A 27 6.75 20.06 12.73
N GLN A 28 7.96 20.07 13.30
CA GLN A 28 9.08 19.26 12.82
C GLN A 28 8.80 17.76 12.95
N ALA A 29 8.24 17.32 14.07
CA ALA A 29 7.83 15.92 14.27
C ALA A 29 6.78 15.48 13.23
N ALA A 30 5.78 16.33 12.95
CA ALA A 30 4.80 16.08 11.92
C ALA A 30 5.42 15.95 10.50
N GLN A 31 6.41 16.81 10.18
CA GLN A 31 7.14 16.72 8.91
C GLN A 31 7.96 15.43 8.80
N GLN A 32 8.62 15.00 9.88
CA GLN A 32 9.34 13.73 9.94
C GLN A 32 8.40 12.54 9.75
N GLN A 33 7.24 12.58 10.40
CA GLN A 33 6.21 11.54 10.25
C GLN A 33 5.71 11.45 8.79
N ILE A 34 5.45 12.59 8.15
CA ILE A 34 5.06 12.65 6.73
C ILE A 34 6.16 12.08 5.84
N ALA A 35 7.41 12.43 6.10
CA ALA A 35 8.55 11.93 5.32
C ALA A 35 8.70 10.41 5.46
N GLU A 36 8.55 9.88 6.69
CA GLU A 36 8.63 8.45 6.93
C GLU A 36 7.47 7.68 6.27
N GLN A 37 6.24 8.20 6.33
CA GLN A 37 5.10 7.60 5.65
C GLN A 37 5.26 7.57 4.13
N ARG A 38 5.79 8.64 3.54
CA ARG A 38 6.15 8.67 2.11
C ARG A 38 7.20 7.62 1.78
N ARG A 39 8.25 7.52 2.60
CA ARG A 39 9.29 6.52 2.42
C ARG A 39 8.74 5.10 2.47
N GLN A 40 7.86 4.79 3.43
CA GLN A 40 7.21 3.48 3.54
C GLN A 40 6.33 3.18 2.33
N TYR A 41 5.57 4.16 1.85
CA TYR A 41 4.78 4.01 0.63
C TYR A 41 5.66 3.74 -0.60
N ASP A 42 6.75 4.49 -0.77
CA ASP A 42 7.67 4.33 -1.89
C ASP A 42 8.37 2.96 -1.87
N LEU A 43 8.76 2.47 -0.68
CA LEU A 43 9.29 1.13 -0.49
C LEU A 43 8.25 0.06 -0.87
N THR A 44 7.02 0.17 -0.35
CA THR A 44 5.95 -0.76 -0.68
C THR A 44 5.69 -0.78 -2.19
N ARG A 45 5.67 0.38 -2.83
CA ARG A 45 5.50 0.50 -4.28
C ARG A 45 6.66 -0.12 -5.05
N ALA A 46 7.89 0.09 -4.60
CA ALA A 46 9.09 -0.48 -5.22
C ALA A 46 9.11 -2.01 -5.09
N ASP A 47 8.78 -2.54 -3.91
CA ASP A 47 8.73 -3.98 -3.66
C ASP A 47 7.63 -4.68 -4.45
N GLN A 48 6.49 -3.99 -4.66
CA GLN A 48 5.37 -4.53 -5.44
C GLN A 48 5.51 -4.31 -6.95
N ALA A 49 6.40 -3.43 -7.41
CA ALA A 49 6.56 -3.09 -8.82
C ALA A 49 6.82 -4.31 -9.73
N PRO A 50 7.68 -5.28 -9.39
CA PRO A 50 7.91 -6.48 -10.22
C PRO A 50 6.63 -7.32 -10.39
N PHE A 51 5.83 -7.48 -9.32
CA PHE A 51 4.58 -8.25 -9.35
C PHE A 51 3.52 -7.53 -10.19
N MET A 52 3.41 -6.21 -10.08
CA MET A 52 2.51 -5.41 -10.91
C MET A 52 2.87 -5.53 -12.40
N GLN A 53 4.15 -5.38 -12.75
CA GLN A 53 4.62 -5.50 -14.14
C GLN A 53 4.35 -6.90 -14.71
N THR A 54 4.68 -7.94 -13.93
CA THR A 54 4.44 -9.32 -14.32
C THR A 54 2.94 -9.61 -14.46
N GLY A 55 2.11 -9.06 -13.57
CA GLY A 55 0.66 -9.17 -13.65
C GLY A 55 0.06 -8.51 -14.89
N VAL A 56 0.55 -7.33 -15.25
CA VAL A 56 0.16 -6.64 -16.51
C VAL A 56 0.55 -7.49 -17.72
N ALA A 57 1.79 -7.99 -17.77
CA ALA A 57 2.26 -8.84 -18.87
C ALA A 57 1.46 -10.14 -18.97
N GLY A 58 1.13 -10.77 -17.82
CA GLY A 58 0.27 -11.96 -17.78
C GLY A 58 -1.14 -11.70 -18.31
N ASN A 59 -1.74 -10.57 -17.93
CA ASN A 59 -3.06 -10.16 -18.43
C ASN A 59 -3.03 -9.85 -19.94
N GLU A 60 -2.01 -9.14 -20.40
CA GLU A 60 -1.83 -8.85 -21.82
C GLU A 60 -1.70 -10.14 -22.63
N ARG A 61 -0.85 -11.07 -22.15
CA ARG A 61 -0.71 -12.37 -22.78
C ARG A 61 -2.01 -13.17 -22.79
N LEU A 62 -2.75 -13.15 -21.71
CA LEU A 62 -4.06 -13.80 -21.62
C LEU A 62 -5.05 -13.22 -22.64
N ARG A 63 -5.09 -11.90 -22.79
CA ARG A 63 -5.94 -11.24 -23.81
C ARG A 63 -5.56 -11.64 -25.22
N GLN A 64 -4.27 -11.74 -25.54
CA GLN A 64 -3.77 -12.19 -26.85
C GLN A 64 -4.22 -13.62 -27.13
N LEU A 65 -4.02 -14.53 -26.19
CA LEU A 65 -4.40 -15.95 -26.34
C LEU A 65 -5.92 -16.16 -26.36
N LEU A 66 -6.71 -15.27 -25.75
CA LEU A 66 -8.16 -15.25 -25.85
C LEU A 66 -8.67 -14.61 -27.16
N GLY A 67 -7.80 -13.97 -27.93
CA GLY A 67 -8.20 -13.25 -29.16
C GLY A 67 -8.89 -11.93 -28.89
N LEU A 68 -8.72 -11.34 -27.72
CA LEU A 68 -9.31 -10.06 -27.30
C LEU A 68 -8.45 -8.85 -27.69
N ASP A 69 -7.25 -9.10 -28.19
CA ASP A 69 -6.32 -8.07 -28.67
C ASP A 69 -6.30 -8.04 -30.19
N ALA A 70 -7.07 -7.12 -30.76
CA ALA A 70 -7.19 -6.97 -32.22
C ALA A 70 -5.88 -6.57 -32.93
N GLY A 71 -4.90 -6.04 -32.20
CA GLY A 71 -3.60 -5.65 -32.74
C GLY A 71 -2.56 -6.77 -32.70
N TYR A 72 -2.82 -7.84 -32.00
CA TYR A 72 -1.91 -8.96 -31.91
C TYR A 72 -2.06 -9.93 -33.08
N GLY A 73 -1.09 -9.92 -34.00
CA GLY A 73 -1.03 -10.81 -35.17
C GLY A 73 -0.17 -12.08 -34.97
N GLY A 74 0.09 -12.48 -33.75
CA GLY A 74 0.87 -13.69 -33.45
C GLY A 74 0.13 -14.98 -33.87
N ALA A 75 0.89 -16.02 -34.23
CA ALA A 75 0.34 -17.32 -34.70
C ALA A 75 -0.54 -18.02 -33.65
N ASP A 76 -0.42 -17.63 -32.39
CA ASP A 76 -1.18 -18.18 -31.26
C ASP A 76 -2.32 -17.25 -30.79
N ALA A 77 -2.65 -16.20 -31.57
CA ALA A 77 -3.80 -15.34 -31.29
C ALA A 77 -5.09 -16.17 -31.24
N GLY A 78 -5.84 -16.01 -30.12
CA GLY A 78 -7.08 -16.75 -29.92
C GLY A 78 -6.91 -18.25 -29.68
N SER A 79 -5.70 -18.74 -29.40
CA SER A 79 -5.44 -20.17 -29.21
C SER A 79 -6.26 -20.79 -28.07
N LEU A 80 -6.55 -20.06 -27.01
CA LEU A 80 -7.38 -20.51 -25.86
C LEU A 80 -8.87 -20.60 -26.19
N THR A 81 -9.33 -19.95 -27.27
CA THR A 81 -10.74 -19.97 -27.71
C THR A 81 -10.96 -20.85 -28.94
N ARG A 82 -9.87 -21.30 -29.55
CA ARG A 82 -9.88 -22.14 -30.73
C ARG A 82 -10.35 -23.55 -30.37
N ARG A 83 -11.17 -24.12 -31.27
CA ARG A 83 -11.59 -25.50 -31.14
C ARG A 83 -10.46 -26.45 -31.50
N PHE A 84 -10.43 -27.60 -30.83
CA PHE A 84 -9.57 -28.71 -31.20
C PHE A 84 -9.87 -29.15 -32.65
N SER A 85 -8.85 -29.37 -33.44
CA SER A 85 -8.95 -29.69 -34.87
C SER A 85 -8.07 -30.88 -35.25
N ASP A 86 -8.26 -31.39 -36.46
CA ASP A 86 -7.41 -32.46 -37.01
C ASP A 86 -5.94 -32.04 -37.08
N THR A 87 -5.67 -30.74 -37.26
CA THR A 87 -4.29 -30.22 -37.26
C THR A 87 -3.64 -30.38 -35.88
N ASP A 88 -4.40 -30.13 -34.78
CA ASP A 88 -3.91 -30.34 -33.43
C ASP A 88 -3.67 -31.82 -33.14
N LEU A 89 -4.54 -32.68 -33.64
CA LEU A 89 -4.40 -34.10 -33.50
C LEU A 89 -3.15 -34.63 -34.25
N GLN A 90 -2.90 -34.12 -35.45
CA GLN A 90 -1.71 -34.45 -36.23
C GLN A 90 -0.43 -33.86 -35.67
N ALA A 91 -0.51 -32.75 -34.96
CA ALA A 91 0.63 -32.11 -34.31
C ALA A 91 0.99 -32.77 -32.97
N ASP A 92 0.12 -33.60 -32.38
CA ASP A 92 0.37 -34.29 -31.10
C ASP A 92 1.33 -35.48 -31.30
N PRO A 93 2.59 -35.41 -30.84
CA PRO A 93 3.56 -36.48 -31.04
C PRO A 93 3.20 -37.75 -30.26
N VAL A 94 2.46 -37.64 -29.16
CA VAL A 94 2.02 -38.80 -28.37
C VAL A 94 0.95 -39.57 -29.16
N TYR A 95 0.00 -38.83 -29.75
CA TYR A 95 -1.00 -39.45 -30.64
C TYR A 95 -0.34 -40.11 -31.83
N GLN A 96 0.55 -39.43 -32.54
CA GLN A 96 1.23 -39.99 -33.72
C GLN A 96 2.02 -41.26 -33.40
N ASN A 97 2.79 -41.29 -32.33
CA ASN A 97 3.53 -42.46 -31.90
C ASN A 97 2.60 -43.59 -31.46
N ALA A 98 1.53 -43.30 -30.71
CA ALA A 98 0.57 -44.28 -30.26
C ALA A 98 -0.12 -44.93 -31.49
N MET A 99 -0.59 -44.12 -32.45
CA MET A 99 -1.22 -44.62 -33.67
C MET A 99 -0.27 -45.53 -34.47
N ARG A 100 0.96 -45.10 -34.69
CA ARG A 100 1.94 -45.86 -35.45
C ARG A 100 2.25 -47.23 -34.81
N LEU A 101 2.58 -47.23 -33.51
CA LEU A 101 2.96 -48.46 -32.80
C LEU A 101 1.73 -49.32 -32.51
N GLY A 102 0.66 -48.74 -32.02
CA GLY A 102 -0.53 -49.51 -31.66
C GLY A 102 -1.26 -50.15 -32.84
N LEU A 103 -1.32 -49.44 -33.98
CA LEU A 103 -1.86 -50.07 -35.22
C LEU A 103 -0.94 -51.19 -35.68
N GLN A 104 0.38 -51.02 -35.64
CA GLN A 104 1.32 -52.06 -36.06
C GLN A 104 1.18 -53.31 -35.17
N GLU A 105 1.19 -53.18 -33.89
CA GLU A 105 1.11 -54.29 -32.93
C GLU A 105 -0.29 -54.93 -32.93
N GLY A 106 -1.35 -54.11 -32.92
CA GLY A 106 -2.71 -54.60 -32.91
C GLY A 106 -3.09 -55.35 -34.22
N THR A 107 -2.68 -54.81 -35.37
CA THR A 107 -2.91 -55.50 -36.66
C THR A 107 -2.10 -56.79 -36.74
N ALA A 108 -0.83 -56.79 -36.27
CA ALA A 108 -0.03 -58.01 -36.23
C ALA A 108 -0.67 -59.08 -35.33
N GLY A 109 -1.20 -58.71 -34.16
CA GLY A 109 -1.91 -59.64 -33.27
C GLY A 109 -3.18 -60.20 -33.86
N ILE A 110 -3.99 -59.41 -34.57
CA ILE A 110 -5.19 -59.87 -35.24
C ILE A 110 -4.83 -60.82 -36.37
N ASN A 111 -3.83 -60.47 -37.19
CA ASN A 111 -3.35 -61.29 -38.29
C ASN A 111 -2.80 -62.64 -37.81
N ALA A 112 -1.98 -62.64 -36.74
CA ALA A 112 -1.45 -63.89 -36.17
C ALA A 112 -2.55 -64.83 -35.70
N ARG A 113 -3.61 -64.32 -35.07
CA ARG A 113 -4.76 -65.10 -34.66
C ARG A 113 -5.55 -65.66 -35.90
N ALA A 114 -5.71 -64.80 -36.89
CA ALA A 114 -6.39 -65.20 -38.16
C ALA A 114 -5.63 -66.30 -38.90
N ILE A 115 -4.29 -66.21 -38.97
CA ILE A 115 -3.43 -67.23 -39.56
C ILE A 115 -3.55 -68.54 -38.77
N ALA A 116 -3.47 -68.52 -37.44
CA ALA A 116 -3.58 -69.69 -36.59
C ALA A 116 -4.96 -70.39 -36.73
N GLY A 117 -6.04 -69.61 -36.98
CA GLY A 117 -7.39 -70.15 -37.21
C GLY A 117 -7.73 -70.48 -38.67
N GLY A 118 -6.79 -70.35 -39.62
CA GLY A 118 -7.02 -70.60 -41.03
C GLY A 118 -7.94 -69.61 -41.77
N GLY A 119 -8.20 -68.46 -41.16
CA GLY A 119 -9.14 -67.42 -41.63
C GLY A 119 -8.50 -66.10 -42.03
N TYR A 120 -7.23 -66.08 -42.45
CA TYR A 120 -6.50 -64.86 -42.77
C TYR A 120 -7.19 -63.95 -43.78
N ASP A 121 -7.70 -64.50 -44.86
CA ASP A 121 -8.43 -63.79 -45.94
C ASP A 121 -9.94 -63.70 -45.69
N SER A 122 -10.39 -63.94 -44.46
CA SER A 122 -11.83 -63.94 -44.17
C SER A 122 -12.39 -62.53 -43.99
N GLY A 123 -13.64 -62.32 -44.36
CA GLY A 123 -14.37 -61.09 -44.11
C GLY A 123 -14.47 -60.73 -42.59
N ALA A 124 -14.37 -61.74 -41.72
CA ALA A 124 -14.35 -61.59 -40.30
C ALA A 124 -13.05 -60.92 -39.84
N THR A 125 -11.88 -61.31 -40.36
CA THR A 125 -10.58 -60.71 -40.11
C THR A 125 -10.53 -59.25 -40.57
N LEU A 126 -11.02 -58.97 -41.77
CA LEU A 126 -11.10 -57.64 -42.33
C LEU A 126 -11.98 -56.73 -41.43
N LYS A 127 -13.13 -57.24 -41.01
CA LYS A 127 -14.03 -56.53 -40.09
C LYS A 127 -13.36 -56.26 -38.69
N ALA A 128 -12.62 -57.23 -38.19
CA ALA A 128 -11.88 -57.06 -36.91
C ALA A 128 -10.78 -55.99 -37.02
N LEU A 129 -10.01 -55.96 -38.10
CA LEU A 129 -9.00 -54.96 -38.40
C LEU A 129 -9.59 -53.53 -38.49
N THR A 130 -10.72 -53.44 -39.26
CA THR A 130 -11.40 -52.12 -39.39
C THR A 130 -11.93 -51.63 -38.07
N ARG A 131 -12.60 -52.48 -37.28
CA ARG A 131 -13.09 -52.13 -35.97
C ARG A 131 -11.95 -51.72 -35.03
N PHE A 132 -10.88 -52.51 -34.98
CA PHE A 132 -9.72 -52.19 -34.18
C PHE A 132 -9.15 -50.83 -34.54
N GLY A 133 -8.92 -50.54 -35.82
CA GLY A 133 -8.41 -49.28 -36.30
C GLY A 133 -9.31 -48.10 -35.91
N THR A 134 -10.64 -48.26 -36.07
CA THR A 134 -11.61 -47.22 -35.72
C THR A 134 -11.66 -46.98 -34.19
N ASP A 135 -11.77 -48.05 -33.41
CA ASP A 135 -11.89 -47.96 -31.94
C ASP A 135 -10.58 -47.44 -31.31
N TYR A 136 -9.44 -47.91 -31.79
CA TYR A 136 -8.13 -47.46 -31.34
C TYR A 136 -7.91 -46.00 -31.69
N GLY A 137 -8.24 -45.59 -32.93
CA GLY A 137 -8.16 -44.20 -33.36
C GLY A 137 -9.05 -43.28 -32.55
N ALA A 138 -10.30 -43.69 -32.30
CA ALA A 138 -11.22 -42.92 -31.46
C ALA A 138 -10.71 -42.78 -30.01
N THR A 139 -10.18 -43.85 -29.42
CA THR A 139 -9.62 -43.84 -28.05
C THR A 139 -8.44 -42.90 -27.99
N LYS A 140 -7.47 -42.99 -28.90
CA LYS A 140 -6.28 -42.13 -28.91
C LYS A 140 -6.61 -40.70 -29.29
N GLY A 141 -7.61 -40.45 -30.12
CA GLY A 141 -8.15 -39.13 -30.40
C GLY A 141 -8.74 -38.47 -29.18
N ASN A 142 -9.53 -39.20 -28.38
CA ASN A 142 -10.08 -38.69 -27.11
C ASN A 142 -8.98 -38.40 -26.09
N GLU A 143 -7.96 -39.24 -26.01
CA GLU A 143 -6.80 -38.97 -25.12
C GLU A 143 -6.06 -37.68 -25.55
N ALA A 144 -5.85 -37.47 -26.86
CA ALA A 144 -5.23 -36.26 -27.39
C ALA A 144 -6.09 -35.02 -27.11
N TYR A 145 -7.41 -35.12 -27.27
CA TYR A 145 -8.35 -34.04 -26.92
C TYR A 145 -8.26 -33.69 -25.43
N ASN A 146 -8.26 -34.70 -24.57
CA ASN A 146 -8.16 -34.46 -23.10
C ASN A 146 -6.83 -33.79 -22.73
N ARG A 147 -5.71 -34.18 -23.37
CA ARG A 147 -4.42 -33.47 -23.16
C ARG A 147 -4.51 -32.03 -23.62
N TYR A 148 -5.08 -31.79 -24.82
CA TYR A 148 -5.25 -30.44 -25.33
C TYR A 148 -6.04 -29.55 -24.36
N ILE A 149 -7.20 -30.00 -23.86
CA ILE A 149 -8.01 -29.26 -22.91
C ILE A 149 -7.25 -29.03 -21.60
N THR A 150 -6.51 -30.03 -21.12
CA THR A 150 -5.69 -29.91 -19.91
C THR A 150 -4.59 -28.88 -20.09
N ASP A 151 -3.90 -28.88 -21.22
CA ASP A 151 -2.84 -27.91 -21.51
C ASP A 151 -3.38 -26.50 -21.65
N GLN A 152 -4.51 -26.30 -22.33
CA GLN A 152 -5.20 -25.02 -22.42
C GLN A 152 -5.60 -24.51 -21.04
N GLY A 153 -6.18 -25.38 -20.20
CA GLY A 153 -6.53 -25.07 -18.83
C GLY A 153 -5.31 -24.69 -17.98
N ASN A 154 -4.21 -25.40 -18.13
CA ASN A 154 -2.97 -25.12 -17.44
C ASN A 154 -2.37 -23.76 -17.85
N ILE A 155 -2.35 -23.44 -19.15
CA ILE A 155 -1.88 -22.15 -19.65
C ILE A 155 -2.76 -21.02 -19.08
N TYR A 156 -4.09 -21.18 -19.19
CA TYR A 156 -5.03 -20.21 -18.64
C TYR A 156 -4.82 -19.98 -17.14
N ASN A 157 -4.77 -21.04 -16.34
CA ASN A 157 -4.63 -20.97 -14.89
C ASN A 157 -3.31 -20.31 -14.45
N ARG A 158 -2.20 -20.63 -15.15
CA ARG A 158 -0.90 -20.00 -14.88
C ARG A 158 -0.94 -18.49 -15.16
N LEU A 159 -1.48 -18.09 -16.29
CA LEU A 159 -1.58 -16.67 -16.66
C LEU A 159 -2.58 -15.92 -15.79
N ALA A 160 -3.72 -16.54 -15.46
CA ALA A 160 -4.68 -15.98 -14.53
C ALA A 160 -4.08 -15.81 -13.11
N GLY A 161 -3.30 -16.79 -12.64
CA GLY A 161 -2.58 -16.71 -11.37
C GLY A 161 -1.57 -15.56 -11.34
N VAL A 162 -0.79 -15.40 -12.41
CA VAL A 162 0.17 -14.28 -12.56
C VAL A 162 -0.56 -12.94 -12.59
N SER A 163 -1.65 -12.83 -13.35
CA SER A 163 -2.48 -11.63 -13.40
C SER A 163 -3.10 -11.30 -12.03
N GLY A 164 -3.58 -12.33 -11.31
CA GLY A 164 -4.12 -12.20 -9.96
C GLY A 164 -3.07 -11.70 -8.94
N ALA A 165 -1.85 -12.18 -9.04
CA ALA A 165 -0.73 -11.68 -8.22
C ALA A 165 -0.48 -10.18 -8.45
N GLY A 166 -0.55 -9.74 -9.71
CA GLY A 166 -0.45 -8.32 -10.05
C GLY A 166 -1.59 -7.47 -9.48
N GLN A 167 -2.84 -7.97 -9.51
CA GLN A 167 -3.98 -7.29 -8.89
C GLN A 167 -3.84 -7.19 -7.37
N THR A 168 -3.34 -8.25 -6.72
CA THR A 168 -3.06 -8.24 -5.29
C THR A 168 -2.00 -7.20 -4.95
N ALA A 169 -0.92 -7.12 -5.73
CA ALA A 169 0.13 -6.12 -5.55
C ALA A 169 -0.41 -4.69 -5.71
N LEU A 170 -1.28 -4.44 -6.70
CA LEU A 170 -1.98 -3.16 -6.87
C LEU A 170 -2.85 -2.81 -5.66
N GLY A 171 -3.58 -3.80 -5.12
CA GLY A 171 -4.39 -3.62 -3.91
C GLY A 171 -3.55 -3.22 -2.70
N GLN A 172 -2.40 -3.83 -2.51
CA GLN A 172 -1.47 -3.51 -1.41
C GLN A 172 -0.88 -2.09 -1.55
N VAL A 173 -0.48 -1.69 -2.76
CA VAL A 173 -0.02 -0.32 -3.02
C VAL A 173 -1.14 0.69 -2.81
N GLY A 174 -2.37 0.36 -3.22
CA GLY A 174 -3.55 1.18 -2.98
C GLY A 174 -3.85 1.37 -1.50
N ALA A 175 -3.82 0.30 -0.72
CA ALA A 175 -4.00 0.35 0.74
C ALA A 175 -2.88 1.16 1.44
N ALA A 176 -1.62 0.95 1.03
CA ALA A 176 -0.50 1.74 1.53
C ALA A 176 -0.65 3.23 1.20
N GLY A 177 -1.17 3.56 0.00
CA GLY A 177 -1.48 4.94 -0.40
C GLY A 177 -2.57 5.58 0.45
N GLN A 178 -3.64 4.86 0.77
CA GLN A 178 -4.70 5.33 1.67
C GLN A 178 -4.17 5.57 3.09
N ASN A 179 -3.38 4.64 3.62
CA ASN A 179 -2.76 4.78 4.94
C ASN A 179 -1.81 5.98 4.99
N MET A 180 -1.00 6.20 3.95
CA MET A 180 -0.16 7.38 3.83
C MET A 180 -1.00 8.66 3.83
N MET A 181 -2.09 8.70 3.06
CA MET A 181 -2.95 9.87 2.95
C MET A 181 -3.62 10.22 4.28
N SER A 182 -4.12 9.21 5.00
CA SER A 182 -4.72 9.37 6.32
C SER A 182 -3.71 9.92 7.33
N GLY A 183 -2.54 9.32 7.39
CA GLY A 183 -1.49 9.75 8.31
C GLY A 183 -0.89 11.12 7.96
N VAL A 184 -0.78 11.47 6.67
CA VAL A 184 -0.39 12.82 6.25
C VAL A 184 -1.46 13.85 6.69
N SER A 185 -2.74 13.54 6.53
CA SER A 185 -3.84 14.42 6.97
C SER A 185 -3.83 14.63 8.48
N GLU A 186 -3.61 13.57 9.24
CA GLU A 186 -3.50 13.63 10.70
C GLU A 186 -2.29 14.48 11.15
N ALA A 187 -1.13 14.23 10.52
CA ALA A 187 0.09 14.99 10.82
C ALA A 187 -0.05 16.48 10.48
N LEU A 188 -0.72 16.81 9.36
CA LEU A 188 -1.01 18.21 9.00
C LEU A 188 -2.01 18.85 9.96
N GLY A 189 -3.03 18.11 10.39
CA GLY A 189 -3.98 18.56 11.41
C GLY A 189 -3.30 18.85 12.73
N ALA A 190 -2.44 17.96 13.20
CA ALA A 190 -1.64 18.13 14.42
C ALA A 190 -0.69 19.34 14.31
N ALA A 191 -0.02 19.52 13.18
CA ALA A 191 0.84 20.67 12.92
C ALA A 191 0.04 21.98 12.88
N GLY A 192 -1.15 21.99 12.28
CA GLY A 192 -2.06 23.12 12.26
C GLY A 192 -2.51 23.53 13.65
N ASN A 193 -2.96 22.55 14.45
CA ASN A 193 -3.36 22.77 15.84
C ASN A 193 -2.20 23.27 16.71
N ALA A 194 -1.00 22.72 16.51
CA ALA A 194 0.19 23.17 17.22
C ALA A 194 0.54 24.63 16.90
N ARG A 195 0.43 25.05 15.65
CA ARG A 195 0.65 26.44 15.24
C ARG A 195 -0.40 27.35 15.81
N ALA A 196 -1.68 26.97 15.75
CA ALA A 196 -2.77 27.75 16.33
C ALA A 196 -2.59 27.91 17.85
N ALA A 197 -2.28 26.85 18.58
CA ALA A 197 -1.98 26.88 20.00
C ALA A 197 -0.75 27.77 20.34
N GLY A 198 0.27 27.71 19.49
CA GLY A 198 1.46 28.57 19.63
C GLY A 198 1.13 30.06 19.46
N ILE A 199 0.28 30.40 18.48
CA ILE A 199 -0.18 31.79 18.24
C ILE A 199 -1.04 32.28 19.41
N VAL A 200 -2.06 31.47 19.79
CA VAL A 200 -2.96 31.85 20.91
C VAL A 200 -2.21 31.93 22.24
N GLY A 201 -1.33 30.96 22.50
CA GLY A 201 -0.47 30.98 23.70
C GLY A 201 0.46 32.19 23.74
N GLY A 202 1.03 32.56 22.59
CA GLY A 202 1.84 33.79 22.47
C GLY A 202 1.00 35.05 22.68
N ALA A 203 -0.17 35.17 22.10
CA ALA A 203 -1.08 36.30 22.28
C ALA A 203 -1.53 36.45 23.74
N ASN A 204 -1.90 35.35 24.39
CA ASN A 204 -2.28 35.35 25.81
C ASN A 204 -1.11 35.73 26.73
N ALA A 205 0.10 35.27 26.43
CA ALA A 205 1.29 35.64 27.20
C ALA A 205 1.58 37.16 27.09
N TRP A 206 1.44 37.73 25.88
CA TRP A 206 1.54 39.16 25.65
C TRP A 206 0.43 39.95 26.35
N GLY A 207 -0.82 39.50 26.28
CA GLY A 207 -1.97 40.09 26.96
C GLY A 207 -1.78 40.12 28.46
N ASN A 208 -1.35 39.01 29.04
CA ASN A 208 -1.07 38.92 30.49
C ASN A 208 0.12 39.78 30.91
N ALA A 209 1.19 39.83 30.12
CA ALA A 209 2.34 40.70 30.40
C ALA A 209 1.97 42.19 30.33
N ALA A 210 1.17 42.58 29.34
CA ALA A 210 0.66 43.95 29.23
C ALA A 210 -0.23 44.33 30.43
N THR A 211 -1.16 43.46 30.84
CA THR A 211 -2.05 43.69 31.98
C THR A 211 -1.25 43.79 33.30
N GLN A 212 -0.28 42.92 33.52
CA GLN A 212 0.60 42.98 34.67
C GLN A 212 1.45 44.28 34.70
N GLY A 213 1.95 44.70 33.52
CA GLY A 213 2.68 45.96 33.40
C GLY A 213 1.81 47.17 33.72
N ILE A 214 0.56 47.22 33.24
CA ILE A 214 -0.41 48.28 33.56
C ILE A 214 -0.75 48.27 35.04
N ASN A 215 -1.02 47.13 35.65
CA ASN A 215 -1.33 46.99 37.05
C ASN A 215 -0.13 47.43 37.94
N ALA A 216 1.10 47.08 37.58
CA ALA A 216 2.30 47.49 38.26
C ALA A 216 2.48 49.02 38.21
N TYR A 217 2.22 49.62 37.02
CA TYR A 217 2.28 51.07 36.84
C TYR A 217 1.20 51.79 37.64
N GLN A 218 -0.03 51.32 37.67
CA GLN A 218 -1.14 51.87 38.47
C GLN A 218 -0.85 51.77 39.97
N ASN A 219 -0.34 50.64 40.45
CA ASN A 219 0.07 50.48 41.86
C ASN A 219 1.20 51.41 42.23
N GLN A 220 2.14 51.68 41.32
CA GLN A 220 3.20 52.65 41.58
C GLN A 220 2.67 54.09 41.74
N GLN A 221 1.73 54.49 40.86
CA GLN A 221 1.09 55.83 40.97
C GLN A 221 0.25 55.98 42.26
N GLN A 222 -0.51 54.91 42.62
CA GLN A 222 -1.24 54.93 43.89
C GLN A 222 -0.32 55.02 45.08
N ASN A 223 0.76 54.30 45.10
CA ASN A 223 1.76 54.40 46.19
C ASN A 223 2.47 55.79 46.26
N GLU A 224 2.74 56.39 45.09
CA GLU A 224 3.27 57.76 45.07
C GLU A 224 2.24 58.79 45.55
N THR A 225 1.00 58.63 45.19
CA THR A 225 -0.13 59.46 45.61
C THR A 225 -0.36 59.31 47.13
N LEU A 226 -0.32 58.11 47.69
CA LEU A 226 -0.39 57.82 49.11
C LEU A 226 0.81 58.43 49.86
N ARG A 227 2.02 58.32 49.31
CA ARG A 227 3.20 58.94 49.89
C ARG A 227 3.11 60.43 49.89
N ARG A 228 2.59 61.11 48.86
CA ARG A 228 2.36 62.55 48.80
C ARG A 228 1.25 62.96 49.74
N LEU A 229 0.18 62.20 49.90
CA LEU A 229 -0.87 62.44 50.90
C LEU A 229 -0.33 62.29 52.31
N LEU A 230 0.44 61.28 52.66
CA LEU A 230 1.07 61.06 53.91
C LEU A 230 2.12 62.17 54.22
N ALA A 231 2.87 62.67 53.25
CA ALA A 231 3.77 63.79 53.42
C ALA A 231 3.04 65.11 53.59
N ALA A 232 1.87 65.28 52.95
CA ALA A 232 1.06 66.53 53.12
C ALA A 232 0.27 66.59 54.46
N TYR A 233 -0.16 65.43 54.98
CA TYR A 233 -0.88 65.34 56.26
C TYR A 233 0.00 64.99 57.45
N GLY A 234 1.22 64.48 57.22
CA GLY A 234 2.14 64.05 58.29
C GLY A 234 3.19 65.08 58.70
N GLY A 235 2.97 66.39 58.48
CA GLY A 235 3.85 67.48 58.97
C GLY A 235 3.74 67.67 60.48
N GLY A 236 3.95 66.66 61.32
CA GLY A 236 3.97 66.68 62.75
C GLY A 236 4.54 65.36 63.29
N GLY A 237 5.83 65.37 63.51
CA GLY A 237 6.64 64.59 64.45
C GLY A 237 6.28 63.11 64.70
N GLY A 238 7.19 62.24 64.29
CA GLY A 238 7.26 60.91 64.85
C GLY A 238 7.88 59.91 63.86
N SER A 239 9.14 59.58 63.98
CA SER A 239 9.79 58.48 63.27
C SER A 239 9.22 57.16 63.72
N ILE A 240 8.42 56.51 62.85
CA ILE A 240 8.02 55.11 63.02
C ILE A 240 8.95 54.26 62.15
N THR A 241 9.97 53.68 62.78
CA THR A 241 10.74 52.60 62.19
C THR A 241 9.92 51.32 62.32
N PRO A 242 9.51 50.66 61.22
CA PRO A 242 8.99 49.30 61.32
C PRO A 242 10.18 48.33 61.45
N ALA A 243 10.36 47.81 62.64
CA ALA A 243 11.18 46.63 62.86
C ALA A 243 10.46 45.42 62.34
N TYR A 244 10.90 44.92 61.20
CA TYR A 244 10.59 43.54 60.76
C TYR A 244 11.89 42.77 60.85
N ASP A 245 12.06 42.09 62.00
CA ASP A 245 13.04 41.05 62.22
C ASP A 245 12.43 39.73 61.66
N TYR A 246 12.96 39.22 60.58
CA TYR A 246 12.72 37.86 60.12
C TYR A 246 14.01 37.08 60.30
N SER A 247 14.20 36.55 61.49
CA SER A 247 15.12 35.48 61.75
C SER A 247 14.43 34.17 61.30
N PHE A 248 14.86 33.61 60.14
CA PHE A 248 14.62 32.22 59.79
C PHE A 248 15.79 31.41 60.34
N ASP A 249 15.60 30.79 61.49
CA ASP A 249 16.41 29.69 62.00
C ASP A 249 15.74 28.35 61.57
N ARG A 250 16.56 27.53 60.88
CA ARG A 250 16.52 26.05 60.63
C ARG A 250 15.49 25.50 59.71
#